data_a457abd04ee8a7fcf99c489d8f321e10
#
_entry.id   a457abd04ee8a7fcf99c489d8f321e10
#
_cell.length_a   1.000
_cell.length_b   1.000
_cell.length_c   1.000
_cell.angle_alpha   90.00
_cell.angle_beta   90.00
_cell.angle_gamma   90.00
#
_symmetry.space_group_name_H-M   'P 1'
#
loop_
_entity.id
_entity.type
_entity.pdbx_description
1 polymer ?
#
loop_
_entity_poly.entity_id
_entity_poly.type
_entity_poly.pdbx_seq_one_letter_code
_entity_poly.pdbx_strand_id
1 'polypeptide(L)'
;VEAKRLLEFQSITKSFGGTQALRDVSIDLREGEILALLGENGAGKSTLIKTLAGIYKPDHGDILFRGQSYHHRPPKPNERQPVAFIHQDLGLIEWMTVGENMGLSQGFSMRSGLIDWGRTQARAKEALKLVGCDFDPTTRVSALSRTEKSLVAIARALAVEADVLVLDEPTASLPADEVDRLFNAIRPLKERGVGMIYVSHRLDEIFRIADRVAVLRDGCMVGQKPVSETTPDELVTMIIGRSSDSLFSKAEIKPGKAIAEVRDLVCTGTSPISFDIREGELLGLVGLRGAGQERIGRALFGCEPFNGSVLLRGEAPDLSSPRQAMASGIGLIARDRTEESVALSLSIRENTYLNPGAVGRGLFSFLSPRGEADLAHAIGHSVGLRPNDPDLPVEALSGGNQQKVVVGRWLATGRKLLVAEDPTAGVDIGARAEIYRLITQALEAGLAVVVVSTDFEEIAHICHRALVFSRGKIVSELSGSALTTEAVITAASASEAA
;
A
#
# COMPACT_ATOMS: atom_id res chain seq x y z
N VAL A 1 32.85 8.31 17.84
CA VAL A 1 32.27 7.63 19.01
C VAL A 1 31.30 6.61 18.47
N GLU A 2 31.57 5.31 18.69
CA GLU A 2 30.62 4.26 18.28
C GLU A 2 29.28 4.49 19.01
N ALA A 3 28.19 4.67 18.23
CA ALA A 3 26.88 4.89 18.81
C ALA A 3 26.47 3.66 19.64
N LYS A 4 26.03 3.89 20.87
CA LYS A 4 25.71 2.83 21.85
C LYS A 4 24.53 2.00 21.35
N ARG A 5 24.68 0.67 21.34
CA ARG A 5 23.58 -0.24 20.99
C ARG A 5 22.47 -0.16 22.03
N LEU A 6 21.26 0.07 21.57
CA LEU A 6 20.07 0.23 22.41
C LEU A 6 19.25 -1.07 22.45
N LEU A 7 19.03 -1.68 21.30
CA LEU A 7 18.29 -2.94 21.14
C LEU A 7 19.08 -3.89 20.23
N GLU A 8 19.13 -5.16 20.59
CA GLU A 8 19.79 -6.20 19.78
C GLU A 8 18.89 -7.43 19.69
N PHE A 9 18.69 -7.90 18.49
CA PHE A 9 18.16 -9.23 18.21
C PHE A 9 19.35 -10.13 17.90
N GLN A 10 19.47 -11.23 18.62
CA GLN A 10 20.60 -12.16 18.46
C GLN A 10 20.05 -13.53 18.02
N SER A 11 20.32 -13.89 16.76
CA SER A 11 20.02 -15.20 16.19
C SER A 11 18.55 -15.64 16.36
N ILE A 12 17.62 -14.71 16.16
CA ILE A 12 16.18 -14.97 16.35
C ILE A 12 15.68 -15.95 15.31
N THR A 13 15.12 -17.06 15.79
CA THR A 13 14.45 -18.07 14.97
C THR A 13 13.02 -18.26 15.44
N LYS A 14 12.06 -18.31 14.50
CA LYS A 14 10.64 -18.55 14.79
C LYS A 14 9.96 -19.35 13.70
N SER A 15 9.26 -20.40 14.08
CA SER A 15 8.48 -21.27 13.19
C SER A 15 7.02 -21.31 13.60
N PHE A 16 6.13 -21.48 12.60
CA PHE A 16 4.71 -21.71 12.78
C PHE A 16 4.30 -22.93 11.96
N GLY A 17 3.86 -23.98 12.62
CA GLY A 17 3.60 -25.26 11.94
C GLY A 17 4.83 -25.74 11.18
N GLY A 18 4.73 -25.98 9.90
CA GLY A 18 5.88 -26.39 9.05
C GLY A 18 6.68 -25.25 8.43
N THR A 19 6.29 -23.98 8.66
CA THR A 19 6.91 -22.80 8.00
C THR A 19 7.80 -22.04 8.98
N GLN A 20 9.06 -21.85 8.60
CA GLN A 20 10.03 -21.06 9.36
C GLN A 20 9.94 -19.59 8.95
N ALA A 21 9.33 -18.78 9.81
CA ALA A 21 9.07 -17.35 9.53
C ALA A 21 10.29 -16.47 9.80
N LEU A 22 11.20 -16.87 10.71
CA LEU A 22 12.49 -16.22 10.97
C LEU A 22 13.57 -17.28 11.11
N ARG A 23 14.74 -17.04 10.49
CA ARG A 23 15.88 -17.95 10.46
C ARG A 23 17.14 -17.19 10.83
N ASP A 24 17.61 -17.37 12.06
CA ASP A 24 18.87 -16.82 12.55
C ASP A 24 19.04 -15.31 12.28
N VAL A 25 17.98 -14.54 12.60
CA VAL A 25 17.92 -13.10 12.33
C VAL A 25 18.64 -12.34 13.43
N SER A 26 19.66 -11.55 13.05
CA SER A 26 20.40 -10.68 13.95
C SER A 26 20.38 -9.24 13.44
N ILE A 27 19.87 -8.31 14.29
CA ILE A 27 19.73 -6.88 13.98
C ILE A 27 20.06 -6.09 15.23
N ASP A 28 20.75 -4.97 15.09
CA ASP A 28 20.94 -4.00 16.17
C ASP A 28 20.33 -2.66 15.85
N LEU A 29 19.87 -1.95 16.87
CA LEU A 29 19.39 -0.57 16.83
C LEU A 29 20.23 0.27 17.79
N ARG A 30 20.65 1.44 17.35
CA ARG A 30 21.49 2.36 18.14
C ARG A 30 20.67 3.50 18.73
N GLU A 31 21.23 4.15 19.74
CA GLU A 31 20.62 5.32 20.38
C GLU A 31 20.56 6.49 19.38
N GLY A 32 19.36 7.10 19.21
CA GLY A 32 19.14 8.18 18.25
C GLY A 32 19.23 7.76 16.78
N GLU A 33 19.04 6.47 16.49
CA GLU A 33 19.03 5.95 15.11
C GLU A 33 17.61 5.65 14.64
N ILE A 34 17.34 5.92 13.37
CA ILE A 34 16.16 5.40 12.67
C ILE A 34 16.62 4.27 11.74
N LEU A 35 16.31 3.04 12.15
CA LEU A 35 16.57 1.83 11.37
C LEU A 35 15.32 1.46 10.56
N ALA A 36 15.41 1.51 9.24
CA ALA A 36 14.35 1.02 8.37
C ALA A 36 14.40 -0.50 8.24
N LEU A 37 13.32 -1.17 8.59
CA LEU A 37 13.15 -2.62 8.43
C LEU A 37 12.35 -2.90 7.16
N LEU A 38 13.01 -3.39 6.13
CA LEU A 38 12.47 -3.60 4.78
C LEU A 38 12.34 -5.09 4.45
N GLY A 39 11.54 -5.39 3.43
CA GLY A 39 11.32 -6.74 2.90
C GLY A 39 9.92 -6.88 2.32
N GLU A 40 9.70 -7.92 1.51
CA GLU A 40 8.40 -8.25 0.95
C GLU A 40 7.37 -8.65 2.03
N ASN A 41 6.09 -8.73 1.65
CA ASN A 41 5.07 -9.31 2.52
C ASN A 41 5.39 -10.79 2.75
N GLY A 42 5.35 -11.21 4.03
CA GLY A 42 5.79 -12.56 4.41
C GLY A 42 7.28 -12.71 4.66
N ALA A 43 8.12 -11.68 4.45
CA ALA A 43 9.56 -11.74 4.71
C ALA A 43 9.94 -11.91 6.20
N GLY A 44 8.98 -11.82 7.13
CA GLY A 44 9.22 -12.02 8.56
C GLY A 44 9.20 -10.74 9.40
N LYS A 45 9.04 -9.54 8.79
CA LYS A 45 9.05 -8.25 9.50
C LYS A 45 8.06 -8.21 10.67
N SER A 46 6.79 -8.47 10.40
CA SER A 46 5.74 -8.47 11.44
C SER A 46 5.95 -9.57 12.48
N THR A 47 6.56 -10.69 12.12
CA THR A 47 6.93 -11.74 13.07
C THR A 47 8.02 -11.26 14.01
N LEU A 48 9.05 -10.56 13.49
CA LEU A 48 10.11 -9.98 14.30
C LEU A 48 9.57 -8.92 15.28
N ILE A 49 8.71 -8.01 14.79
CA ILE A 49 8.05 -6.98 15.61
C ILE A 49 7.17 -7.61 16.70
N LYS A 50 6.35 -8.61 16.35
CA LYS A 50 5.51 -9.34 17.31
C LYS A 50 6.34 -10.13 18.34
N THR A 51 7.54 -10.59 17.96
CA THR A 51 8.48 -11.22 18.88
C THR A 51 9.04 -10.19 19.88
N LEU A 52 9.40 -8.99 19.40
CA LEU A 52 9.82 -7.88 20.26
C LEU A 52 8.69 -7.45 21.23
N ALA A 53 7.45 -7.41 20.73
CA ALA A 53 6.25 -7.09 21.52
C ALA A 53 5.82 -8.21 22.49
N GLY A 54 6.54 -9.34 22.53
CA GLY A 54 6.24 -10.46 23.42
C GLY A 54 4.97 -11.25 23.03
N ILE A 55 4.36 -10.97 21.87
CA ILE A 55 3.21 -11.71 21.35
C ILE A 55 3.64 -13.11 20.93
N TYR A 56 4.83 -13.21 20.33
CA TYR A 56 5.45 -14.49 19.99
C TYR A 56 6.74 -14.67 20.82
N LYS A 57 6.91 -15.87 21.37
CA LYS A 57 8.19 -16.27 21.95
C LYS A 57 9.09 -16.82 20.84
N PRO A 58 10.35 -16.37 20.71
CA PRO A 58 11.28 -16.96 19.75
C PRO A 58 11.53 -18.44 20.13
N ASP A 59 11.79 -19.27 19.11
CA ASP A 59 12.15 -20.68 19.33
C ASP A 59 13.63 -20.79 19.71
N HIS A 60 14.47 -19.89 19.15
CA HIS A 60 15.89 -19.72 19.48
C HIS A 60 16.26 -18.24 19.39
N GLY A 61 17.37 -17.90 20.10
CA GLY A 61 17.90 -16.54 20.14
C GLY A 61 17.32 -15.69 21.24
N ASP A 62 17.94 -14.53 21.46
CA ASP A 62 17.60 -13.60 22.55
C ASP A 62 17.43 -12.18 22.03
N ILE A 63 16.63 -11.40 22.74
CA ILE A 63 16.51 -9.96 22.53
C ILE A 63 17.18 -9.26 23.74
N LEU A 64 18.09 -8.33 23.45
CA LEU A 64 18.77 -7.56 24.48
C LEU A 64 18.36 -6.08 24.38
N PHE A 65 18.08 -5.47 25.51
CA PHE A 65 17.91 -4.03 25.64
C PHE A 65 19.03 -3.49 26.53
N ARG A 66 19.86 -2.59 25.99
CA ARG A 66 21.07 -2.07 26.65
C ARG A 66 21.98 -3.17 27.19
N GLY A 67 22.11 -4.28 26.44
CA GLY A 67 22.92 -5.44 26.81
C GLY A 67 22.32 -6.38 27.86
N GLN A 68 21.09 -6.13 28.30
CA GLN A 68 20.37 -7.00 29.25
C GLN A 68 19.23 -7.73 28.51
N SER A 69 18.96 -8.98 28.91
CA SER A 69 17.84 -9.76 28.32
C SER A 69 16.52 -9.02 28.46
N TYR A 70 15.84 -8.81 27.35
CA TYR A 70 14.58 -8.08 27.25
C TYR A 70 13.42 -9.04 27.04
N HIS A 71 12.44 -8.94 27.92
CA HIS A 71 11.14 -9.58 27.76
C HIS A 71 10.08 -8.51 27.92
N HIS A 72 9.27 -8.33 26.87
CA HIS A 72 8.16 -7.39 26.92
C HIS A 72 7.20 -7.78 28.04
N ARG A 73 6.80 -6.81 28.86
CA ARG A 73 5.80 -6.96 29.91
C ARG A 73 4.68 -5.96 29.70
N PRO A 74 3.43 -6.32 30.03
CA PRO A 74 2.34 -5.35 30.03
C PRO A 74 2.70 -4.14 30.89
N PRO A 75 2.39 -2.91 30.44
CA PRO A 75 2.70 -1.71 31.18
C PRO A 75 2.01 -1.69 32.54
N LYS A 76 2.77 -1.36 33.58
CA LYS A 76 2.16 -0.97 34.84
C LYS A 76 1.91 0.55 34.83
N PRO A 77 0.85 1.03 35.50
CA PRO A 77 0.60 2.46 35.63
C PRO A 77 1.84 3.21 36.13
N ASN A 78 2.27 4.25 35.42
CA ASN A 78 3.45 5.08 35.71
C ASN A 78 4.81 4.36 35.63
N GLU A 79 4.92 3.19 35.02
CA GLU A 79 6.20 2.53 34.74
C GLU A 79 6.69 2.94 33.33
N ARG A 80 7.96 3.35 33.24
CA ARG A 80 8.61 3.65 31.95
C ARG A 80 8.72 2.37 31.14
N GLN A 81 8.31 2.43 29.87
CA GLN A 81 8.41 1.30 28.96
C GLN A 81 9.62 1.47 28.04
N PRO A 82 10.55 0.50 28.01
CA PRO A 82 11.69 0.58 27.11
C PRO A 82 11.29 0.68 25.63
N VAL A 83 10.22 -0.02 25.23
CA VAL A 83 9.77 -0.11 23.83
C VAL A 83 8.29 0.24 23.72
N ALA A 84 7.96 1.18 22.86
CA ALA A 84 6.59 1.51 22.49
C ALA A 84 6.32 1.14 21.02
N PHE A 85 5.07 0.77 20.73
CA PHE A 85 4.65 0.30 19.42
C PHE A 85 3.52 1.18 18.86
N ILE A 86 3.66 1.52 17.59
CA ILE A 86 2.60 2.10 16.76
C ILE A 86 2.31 1.06 15.69
N HIS A 87 1.17 0.41 15.81
CA HIS A 87 0.71 -0.59 14.86
C HIS A 87 -0.04 0.06 13.70
N GLN A 88 -0.13 -0.65 12.59
CA GLN A 88 -0.87 -0.24 11.39
C GLN A 88 -2.33 0.15 11.69
N ASP A 89 -2.99 -0.54 12.62
CA ASP A 89 -4.36 -0.25 13.06
C ASP A 89 -4.45 0.85 14.13
N LEU A 90 -3.33 1.56 14.40
CA LEU A 90 -3.20 2.62 15.42
C LEU A 90 -3.63 2.21 16.85
N GLY A 91 -4.43 1.18 17.02
CA GLY A 91 -4.94 0.70 18.30
C GLY A 91 -5.67 1.78 19.12
N LEU A 92 -6.42 2.65 18.47
CA LEU A 92 -7.24 3.69 19.08
C LEU A 92 -8.68 3.22 19.21
N ILE A 93 -9.33 3.58 20.32
CA ILE A 93 -10.75 3.29 20.53
C ILE A 93 -11.55 4.50 20.03
N GLU A 94 -12.24 4.33 18.92
CA GLU A 94 -12.91 5.36 18.12
C GLU A 94 -13.95 6.18 18.92
N TRP A 95 -14.72 5.52 19.78
CA TRP A 95 -15.78 6.17 20.56
C TRP A 95 -15.28 6.90 21.82
N MET A 96 -14.03 6.67 22.21
CA MET A 96 -13.35 7.36 23.32
C MET A 96 -12.76 8.70 22.87
N THR A 97 -12.54 9.58 23.83
CA THR A 97 -11.80 10.83 23.61
C THR A 97 -10.30 10.57 23.48
N VAL A 98 -9.56 11.54 22.95
CA VAL A 98 -8.10 11.49 22.87
C VAL A 98 -7.48 11.33 24.25
N GLY A 99 -7.94 12.08 25.23
CA GLY A 99 -7.48 12.00 26.61
C GLY A 99 -7.70 10.63 27.26
N GLU A 100 -8.85 10.00 27.00
CA GLU A 100 -9.14 8.63 27.45
C GLU A 100 -8.24 7.60 26.79
N ASN A 101 -8.03 7.68 25.46
CA ASN A 101 -7.10 6.81 24.73
C ASN A 101 -5.67 6.91 25.24
N MET A 102 -5.22 8.11 25.60
CA MET A 102 -3.90 8.31 26.22
C MET A 102 -3.87 7.76 27.65
N GLY A 103 -4.93 7.96 28.41
CA GLY A 103 -5.06 7.43 29.77
C GLY A 103 -5.00 5.91 29.86
N LEU A 104 -5.48 5.19 28.83
CA LEU A 104 -5.39 3.73 28.77
C LEU A 104 -3.93 3.23 28.74
N SER A 105 -3.03 3.94 28.09
CA SER A 105 -1.63 3.52 27.97
C SER A 105 -0.73 4.06 29.10
N GLN A 106 -0.99 5.29 29.55
CA GLN A 106 -0.18 5.95 30.57
C GLN A 106 -0.65 5.67 32.00
N GLY A 107 -1.84 5.10 32.17
CA GLY A 107 -2.61 5.09 33.40
C GLY A 107 -3.33 6.43 33.63
N PHE A 108 -4.55 6.37 34.13
CA PHE A 108 -5.30 7.56 34.50
C PHE A 108 -4.71 8.23 35.73
N SER A 109 -4.65 9.57 35.75
CA SER A 109 -4.26 10.31 36.96
C SER A 109 -5.33 10.11 38.05
N MET A 110 -4.90 9.73 39.24
CA MET A 110 -5.83 9.44 40.33
C MET A 110 -5.71 10.51 41.40
N ARG A 111 -6.86 10.89 42.01
CA ARG A 111 -6.96 11.75 43.17
C ARG A 111 -7.99 11.17 44.14
N SER A 112 -7.58 10.83 45.34
CA SER A 112 -8.44 10.24 46.38
C SER A 112 -9.25 9.00 45.92
N GLY A 113 -8.64 8.15 45.04
CA GLY A 113 -9.29 6.93 44.52
C GLY A 113 -10.21 7.13 43.30
N LEU A 114 -10.34 8.36 42.81
CA LEU A 114 -11.14 8.70 41.61
C LEU A 114 -10.21 9.21 40.51
N ILE A 115 -10.66 9.10 39.25
CA ILE A 115 -9.94 9.65 38.09
C ILE A 115 -9.93 11.18 38.16
N ASP A 116 -8.76 11.77 38.13
CA ASP A 116 -8.55 13.20 37.97
C ASP A 116 -8.52 13.54 36.47
N TRP A 117 -9.70 13.82 35.92
CA TRP A 117 -9.84 14.14 34.49
C TRP A 117 -9.08 15.38 34.07
N GLY A 118 -9.01 16.41 34.91
CA GLY A 118 -8.27 17.64 34.61
C GLY A 118 -6.79 17.36 34.40
N ARG A 119 -6.20 16.56 35.30
CA ARG A 119 -4.79 16.17 35.20
C ARG A 119 -4.54 15.20 34.05
N THR A 120 -5.48 14.28 33.79
CA THR A 120 -5.39 13.34 32.65
C THR A 120 -5.42 14.10 31.33
N GLN A 121 -6.31 15.07 31.17
CA GLN A 121 -6.39 15.92 29.97
C GLN A 121 -5.16 16.83 29.82
N ALA A 122 -4.65 17.39 30.91
CA ALA A 122 -3.42 18.20 30.87
C ALA A 122 -2.22 17.39 30.36
N ARG A 123 -2.03 16.15 30.83
CA ARG A 123 -0.98 15.24 30.35
C ARG A 123 -1.17 14.89 28.88
N ALA A 124 -2.41 14.63 28.45
CA ALA A 124 -2.72 14.38 27.05
C ALA A 124 -2.38 15.58 26.17
N LYS A 125 -2.69 16.79 26.63
CA LYS A 125 -2.36 18.03 25.91
C LYS A 125 -0.84 18.25 25.79
N GLU A 126 -0.07 17.94 26.83
CA GLU A 126 1.39 17.98 26.77
C GLU A 126 1.94 16.97 25.74
N ALA A 127 1.42 15.76 25.73
CA ALA A 127 1.83 14.74 24.76
C ALA A 127 1.50 15.14 23.31
N LEU A 128 0.31 15.71 23.06
CA LEU A 128 -0.08 16.23 21.74
C LEU A 128 0.86 17.33 21.25
N LYS A 129 1.34 18.20 22.12
CA LYS A 129 2.32 19.24 21.76
C LYS A 129 3.64 18.65 21.27
N LEU A 130 4.06 17.47 21.74
CA LEU A 130 5.28 16.82 21.28
C LEU A 130 5.24 16.47 19.79
N VAL A 131 4.04 16.25 19.24
CA VAL A 131 3.79 15.93 17.82
C VAL A 131 3.21 17.11 17.03
N GLY A 132 3.26 18.32 17.61
CA GLY A 132 2.79 19.55 16.95
C GLY A 132 1.27 19.64 16.79
N CYS A 133 0.49 18.92 17.62
CA CYS A 133 -0.97 18.97 17.62
C CYS A 133 -1.51 19.86 18.73
N ASP A 134 -2.54 20.66 18.41
CA ASP A 134 -3.18 21.58 19.35
C ASP A 134 -4.71 21.43 19.41
N PHE A 135 -5.22 20.20 19.19
CA PHE A 135 -6.65 19.95 19.37
C PHE A 135 -6.98 19.54 20.81
N ASP A 136 -8.27 19.71 21.18
CA ASP A 136 -8.75 19.45 22.52
C ASP A 136 -8.70 17.94 22.85
N PRO A 137 -8.03 17.52 23.96
CA PRO A 137 -8.05 16.14 24.43
C PRO A 137 -9.43 15.54 24.70
N THR A 138 -10.48 16.36 24.82
CA THR A 138 -11.89 15.91 24.96
C THR A 138 -12.52 15.54 23.64
N THR A 139 -11.88 15.81 22.50
CA THR A 139 -12.35 15.43 21.17
C THR A 139 -12.39 13.91 21.06
N ARG A 140 -13.48 13.36 20.52
CA ARG A 140 -13.59 11.92 20.22
C ARG A 140 -12.69 11.54 19.05
N VAL A 141 -12.05 10.39 19.14
CA VAL A 141 -11.17 9.87 18.08
C VAL A 141 -11.94 9.68 16.76
N SER A 142 -13.21 9.32 16.81
CA SER A 142 -14.07 9.21 15.61
C SER A 142 -14.23 10.50 14.82
N ALA A 143 -14.07 11.67 15.44
CA ALA A 143 -14.18 12.97 14.80
C ALA A 143 -12.87 13.43 14.15
N LEU A 144 -11.75 12.73 14.38
CA LEU A 144 -10.43 13.06 13.86
C LEU A 144 -10.23 12.51 12.45
N SER A 145 -9.49 13.25 11.63
CA SER A 145 -8.94 12.74 10.37
C SER A 145 -7.98 11.58 10.63
N ARG A 146 -7.67 10.80 9.59
CA ARG A 146 -6.76 9.66 9.72
C ARG A 146 -5.35 10.08 10.16
N THR A 147 -4.87 11.22 9.69
CA THR A 147 -3.60 11.81 10.11
C THR A 147 -3.60 12.20 11.56
N GLU A 148 -4.63 12.90 12.01
CA GLU A 148 -4.75 13.28 13.41
C GLU A 148 -4.78 12.04 14.31
N LYS A 149 -5.47 10.96 13.89
CA LYS A 149 -5.44 9.66 14.58
C LYS A 149 -4.02 9.09 14.65
N SER A 150 -3.26 9.15 13.56
CA SER A 150 -1.86 8.70 13.55
C SER A 150 -1.01 9.52 14.51
N LEU A 151 -1.16 10.84 14.51
CA LEU A 151 -0.45 11.74 15.43
C LEU A 151 -0.85 11.49 16.90
N VAL A 152 -2.13 11.16 17.18
CA VAL A 152 -2.58 10.74 18.53
C VAL A 152 -1.90 9.45 18.96
N ALA A 153 -1.81 8.45 18.06
CA ALA A 153 -1.16 7.18 18.37
C ALA A 153 0.34 7.39 18.67
N ILE A 154 1.01 8.27 17.93
CA ILE A 154 2.40 8.65 18.16
C ILE A 154 2.54 9.41 19.49
N ALA A 155 1.71 10.43 19.74
CA ALA A 155 1.71 11.16 21.02
C ALA A 155 1.51 10.23 22.21
N ARG A 156 0.60 9.25 22.07
CA ARG A 156 0.35 8.20 23.07
C ARG A 156 1.60 7.34 23.33
N ALA A 157 2.31 6.94 22.28
CA ALA A 157 3.53 6.15 22.40
C ALA A 157 4.68 6.96 23.04
N LEU A 158 4.77 8.26 22.71
CA LEU A 158 5.79 9.15 23.27
C LEU A 158 5.56 9.50 24.74
N ALA A 159 4.31 9.58 25.13
CA ALA A 159 3.92 9.94 26.49
C ALA A 159 4.31 8.90 27.55
N VAL A 160 4.72 7.70 27.15
CA VAL A 160 5.30 6.65 28.03
C VAL A 160 6.83 6.74 28.15
N GLU A 161 7.46 7.79 27.59
CA GLU A 161 8.92 8.01 27.65
C GLU A 161 9.73 6.77 27.21
N ALA A 162 9.33 6.15 26.09
CA ALA A 162 10.01 4.99 25.54
C ALA A 162 11.41 5.34 25.02
N ASP A 163 12.36 4.44 25.20
CA ASP A 163 13.71 4.56 24.62
C ASP A 163 13.72 4.08 23.16
N VAL A 164 12.84 3.14 22.82
CA VAL A 164 12.66 2.58 21.46
C VAL A 164 11.23 2.77 21.00
N LEU A 165 11.07 3.27 19.78
CA LEU A 165 9.78 3.40 19.11
C LEU A 165 9.74 2.51 17.86
N VAL A 166 8.75 1.64 17.77
CA VAL A 166 8.49 0.82 16.59
C VAL A 166 7.30 1.40 15.85
N LEU A 167 7.51 1.78 14.58
CA LEU A 167 6.50 2.33 13.69
C LEU A 167 6.25 1.33 12.57
N ASP A 168 5.09 0.67 12.60
CA ASP A 168 4.71 -0.34 11.60
C ASP A 168 3.75 0.29 10.58
N GLU A 169 4.28 0.63 9.40
CA GLU A 169 3.59 1.30 8.29
C GLU A 169 2.80 2.56 8.68
N PRO A 170 3.40 3.52 9.38
CA PRO A 170 2.66 4.64 9.96
C PRO A 170 2.08 5.61 8.92
N THR A 171 2.52 5.52 7.67
CA THR A 171 2.16 6.40 6.54
C THR A 171 1.28 5.73 5.48
N ALA A 172 0.94 4.45 5.64
CA ALA A 172 0.26 3.65 4.60
C ALA A 172 -1.02 4.29 4.02
N SER A 173 -1.62 5.25 4.73
CA SER A 173 -2.86 5.91 4.32
C SER A 173 -2.80 7.42 4.39
N LEU A 174 -1.59 7.99 4.53
CA LEU A 174 -1.40 9.44 4.64
C LEU A 174 -1.09 10.06 3.28
N PRO A 175 -1.69 11.22 2.94
CA PRO A 175 -1.24 12.07 1.84
C PRO A 175 0.20 12.57 2.08
N ALA A 176 0.88 12.99 1.00
CA ALA A 176 2.29 13.37 1.06
C ALA A 176 2.61 14.55 2.02
N ASP A 177 1.71 15.53 2.08
CA ASP A 177 1.83 16.69 2.99
C ASP A 177 1.68 16.28 4.47
N GLU A 178 0.93 15.23 4.73
CA GLU A 178 0.73 14.70 6.07
C GLU A 178 1.90 13.82 6.53
N VAL A 179 2.56 13.13 5.59
CA VAL A 179 3.82 12.41 5.85
C VAL A 179 4.91 13.37 6.37
N ASP A 180 4.97 14.59 5.82
CA ASP A 180 5.91 15.62 6.28
C ASP A 180 5.66 16.03 7.73
N ARG A 181 4.41 16.15 8.14
CA ARG A 181 4.05 16.43 9.55
C ARG A 181 4.52 15.32 10.47
N LEU A 182 4.32 14.05 10.06
CA LEU A 182 4.79 12.90 10.81
C LEU A 182 6.32 12.92 10.96
N PHE A 183 7.05 13.16 9.89
CA PHE A 183 8.52 13.22 9.92
C PHE A 183 9.03 14.35 10.80
N ASN A 184 8.38 15.51 10.75
CA ASN A 184 8.71 16.63 11.63
C ASN A 184 8.45 16.33 13.12
N ALA A 185 7.48 15.48 13.43
CA ALA A 185 7.24 15.02 14.81
C ALA A 185 8.27 13.97 15.27
N ILE A 186 8.79 13.15 14.36
CA ILE A 186 9.75 12.07 14.68
C ILE A 186 11.18 12.60 14.83
N ARG A 187 11.62 13.56 14.02
CA ARG A 187 13.00 14.10 14.03
C ARG A 187 13.48 14.57 15.42
N PRO A 188 12.70 15.36 16.17
CA PRO A 188 13.11 15.79 17.50
C PRO A 188 13.32 14.65 18.51
N LEU A 189 12.67 13.50 18.28
CA LEU A 189 12.83 12.33 19.15
C LEU A 189 14.17 11.64 18.90
N LYS A 190 14.57 11.52 17.65
CA LYS A 190 15.90 11.07 17.26
C LYS A 190 16.98 11.91 17.95
N GLU A 191 16.84 13.23 17.92
CA GLU A 191 17.77 14.17 18.58
C GLU A 191 17.84 13.98 20.11
N ARG A 192 16.75 13.50 20.71
CA ARG A 192 16.67 13.15 22.15
C ARG A 192 17.23 11.76 22.46
N GLY A 193 17.76 11.03 21.47
CA GLY A 193 18.35 9.72 21.65
C GLY A 193 17.36 8.54 21.55
N VAL A 194 16.09 8.77 21.17
CA VAL A 194 15.13 7.67 20.96
C VAL A 194 15.53 6.89 19.71
N GLY A 195 15.77 5.58 19.87
CA GLY A 195 16.00 4.68 18.75
C GLY A 195 14.67 4.27 18.10
N MET A 196 14.61 4.19 16.77
CA MET A 196 13.37 3.87 16.06
C MET A 196 13.55 2.75 15.07
N ILE A 197 12.60 1.80 15.05
CA ILE A 197 12.44 0.83 13.97
C ILE A 197 11.28 1.31 13.10
N TYR A 198 11.57 1.67 11.86
CA TYR A 198 10.61 2.18 10.89
C TYR A 198 10.33 1.11 9.83
N VAL A 199 9.13 0.56 9.83
CA VAL A 199 8.69 -0.41 8.81
C VAL A 199 7.89 0.31 7.75
N SER A 200 8.35 0.28 6.52
CA SER A 200 7.63 0.82 5.35
C SER A 200 8.00 0.03 4.09
N HIS A 201 7.12 0.07 3.12
CA HIS A 201 7.38 -0.43 1.76
C HIS A 201 7.61 0.73 0.77
N ARG A 202 7.59 1.97 1.22
CA ARG A 202 7.80 3.19 0.43
C ARG A 202 9.26 3.63 0.52
N LEU A 203 10.00 3.43 -0.56
CA LEU A 203 11.43 3.72 -0.58
C LEU A 203 11.72 5.23 -0.47
N ASP A 204 10.87 6.10 -1.05
CA ASP A 204 10.97 7.54 -0.93
C ASP A 204 10.99 8.00 0.53
N GLU A 205 10.19 7.38 1.39
CA GLU A 205 10.19 7.67 2.83
C GLU A 205 11.49 7.26 3.50
N ILE A 206 12.02 6.09 3.14
CA ILE A 206 13.24 5.53 3.74
C ILE A 206 14.42 6.46 3.49
N PHE A 207 14.61 6.92 2.26
CA PHE A 207 15.68 7.86 1.91
C PHE A 207 15.55 9.24 2.59
N ARG A 208 14.36 9.60 3.05
CA ARG A 208 14.09 10.88 3.71
C ARG A 208 14.31 10.85 5.22
N ILE A 209 14.12 9.71 5.87
CA ILE A 209 14.08 9.66 7.34
C ILE A 209 15.04 8.66 7.96
N ALA A 210 15.39 7.56 7.31
CA ALA A 210 16.19 6.49 7.90
C ALA A 210 17.70 6.78 7.82
N ASP A 211 18.44 6.30 8.81
CA ASP A 211 19.90 6.34 8.84
C ASP A 211 20.50 5.08 8.24
N ARG A 212 19.88 3.94 8.56
CA ARG A 212 20.32 2.62 8.13
C ARG A 212 19.12 1.78 7.73
N VAL A 213 19.35 0.86 6.81
CA VAL A 213 18.37 -0.14 6.37
C VAL A 213 18.77 -1.52 6.81
N ALA A 214 17.80 -2.35 7.17
CA ALA A 214 17.93 -3.77 7.39
C ALA A 214 16.89 -4.49 6.51
N VAL A 215 17.33 -5.39 5.64
CA VAL A 215 16.48 -6.06 4.67
C VAL A 215 16.27 -7.51 5.04
N LEU A 216 15.02 -7.90 5.26
CA LEU A 216 14.60 -9.29 5.45
C LEU A 216 14.03 -9.85 4.14
N ARG A 217 14.38 -11.09 3.81
CA ARG A 217 13.79 -11.86 2.71
C ARG A 217 13.70 -13.34 3.10
N ASP A 218 12.53 -13.94 2.91
CA ASP A 218 12.26 -15.36 3.24
C ASP A 218 12.66 -15.75 4.67
N GLY A 219 12.44 -14.84 5.62
CA GLY A 219 12.79 -15.04 7.03
C GLY A 219 14.26 -14.88 7.38
N CYS A 220 15.13 -14.51 6.42
CA CYS A 220 16.57 -14.31 6.63
C CYS A 220 16.98 -12.85 6.50
N MET A 221 18.06 -12.45 7.19
CA MET A 221 18.71 -11.17 6.98
C MET A 221 19.53 -11.21 5.69
N VAL A 222 19.17 -10.34 4.72
CA VAL A 222 19.91 -10.18 3.44
C VAL A 222 21.08 -9.24 3.62
N GLY A 223 20.89 -8.16 4.37
CA GLY A 223 21.95 -7.19 4.65
C GLY A 223 21.47 -6.00 5.47
N GLN A 224 22.46 -5.27 6.00
CA GLN A 224 22.26 -4.01 6.71
C GLN A 224 23.26 -3.00 6.16
N LYS A 225 22.80 -1.78 5.81
CA LYS A 225 23.65 -0.74 5.23
C LYS A 225 23.20 0.65 5.68
N PRO A 226 24.11 1.65 5.76
CA PRO A 226 23.72 3.05 5.83
C PRO A 226 22.91 3.45 4.59
N VAL A 227 21.86 4.26 4.79
CA VAL A 227 21.05 4.78 3.67
C VAL A 227 21.89 5.63 2.74
N SER A 228 22.86 6.37 3.27
CA SER A 228 23.80 7.21 2.49
C SER A 228 24.71 6.42 1.52
N GLU A 229 24.85 5.13 1.74
CA GLU A 229 25.67 4.23 0.91
C GLU A 229 24.83 3.29 0.04
N THR A 230 23.53 3.59 -0.10
CA THR A 230 22.59 2.70 -0.76
C THR A 230 21.80 3.47 -1.82
N THR A 231 21.52 2.83 -2.95
CA THR A 231 20.66 3.36 -4.00
C THR A 231 19.28 2.70 -3.97
N PRO A 232 18.22 3.35 -4.51
CA PRO A 232 16.91 2.73 -4.65
C PRO A 232 16.94 1.38 -5.36
N ASP A 233 17.69 1.26 -6.46
CA ASP A 233 17.84 0.03 -7.24
C ASP A 233 18.52 -1.09 -6.45
N GLU A 234 19.51 -0.75 -5.64
CA GLU A 234 20.17 -1.70 -4.76
C GLU A 234 19.21 -2.22 -3.68
N LEU A 235 18.41 -1.33 -3.06
CA LEU A 235 17.40 -1.74 -2.09
C LEU A 235 16.35 -2.64 -2.71
N VAL A 236 15.86 -2.30 -3.89
CA VAL A 236 14.91 -3.15 -4.64
C VAL A 236 15.52 -4.53 -4.88
N THR A 237 16.80 -4.57 -5.33
CA THR A 237 17.51 -5.84 -5.55
C THR A 237 17.65 -6.65 -4.26
N MET A 238 17.96 -6.02 -3.13
CA MET A 238 18.05 -6.71 -1.83
C MET A 238 16.70 -7.26 -1.39
N ILE A 239 15.62 -6.50 -1.56
CA ILE A 239 14.25 -6.88 -1.15
C ILE A 239 13.77 -8.06 -1.98
N ILE A 240 13.89 -8.00 -3.32
CA ILE A 240 13.27 -8.96 -4.25
C ILE A 240 14.24 -10.07 -4.67
N GLY A 241 15.55 -9.80 -4.63
CA GLY A 241 16.60 -10.75 -5.08
C GLY A 241 16.85 -10.76 -6.58
N ARG A 242 16.32 -9.77 -7.32
CA ARG A 242 16.51 -9.56 -8.76
C ARG A 242 16.74 -8.09 -9.03
N SER A 243 17.43 -7.74 -10.14
CA SER A 243 17.65 -6.35 -10.51
C SER A 243 16.35 -5.59 -10.79
N SER A 244 16.30 -4.30 -10.44
CA SER A 244 15.14 -3.42 -10.67
C SER A 244 14.78 -3.31 -12.15
N ASP A 245 15.78 -3.30 -13.06
CA ASP A 245 15.57 -3.28 -14.53
C ASP A 245 14.72 -4.45 -15.04
N SER A 246 14.77 -5.59 -14.32
CA SER A 246 13.93 -6.75 -14.64
C SER A 246 12.48 -6.65 -14.14
N LEU A 247 12.18 -5.65 -13.29
CA LEU A 247 10.87 -5.50 -12.62
C LEU A 247 9.96 -4.55 -13.37
N PHE A 248 10.52 -3.52 -14.00
CA PHE A 248 9.81 -2.44 -14.69
C PHE A 248 10.24 -2.32 -16.15
N SER A 249 10.50 -3.44 -16.83
CA SER A 249 10.75 -3.37 -18.26
C SER A 249 9.47 -2.93 -18.97
N LYS A 250 9.54 -1.76 -19.65
CA LYS A 250 8.52 -1.41 -20.64
C LYS A 250 8.39 -2.59 -21.60
N ALA A 251 7.17 -3.05 -21.80
CA ALA A 251 6.93 -4.06 -22.82
C ALA A 251 7.48 -3.52 -24.15
N GLU A 252 8.40 -4.23 -24.78
CA GLU A 252 8.92 -3.89 -26.14
C GLU A 252 7.85 -4.12 -27.23
N ILE A 253 6.59 -4.12 -26.84
CA ILE A 253 5.46 -4.32 -27.73
C ILE A 253 5.21 -3.01 -28.47
N LYS A 254 5.20 -3.06 -29.80
CA LYS A 254 4.74 -1.93 -30.60
C LYS A 254 3.22 -1.92 -30.59
N PRO A 255 2.58 -0.85 -30.08
CA PRO A 255 1.12 -0.74 -30.13
C PRO A 255 0.57 -0.95 -31.54
N GLY A 256 -0.49 -1.73 -31.63
CA GLY A 256 -1.14 -2.06 -32.89
C GLY A 256 -2.08 -0.95 -33.42
N LYS A 257 -3.18 -1.36 -34.08
CA LYS A 257 -4.21 -0.45 -34.55
C LYS A 257 -5.04 0.09 -33.37
N ALA A 258 -5.66 1.27 -33.56
CA ALA A 258 -6.65 1.79 -32.62
C ALA A 258 -7.81 0.78 -32.48
N ILE A 259 -8.07 0.35 -31.25
CA ILE A 259 -9.21 -0.53 -30.93
C ILE A 259 -10.32 0.21 -30.21
N ALA A 260 -10.01 1.32 -29.55
CA ALA A 260 -11.02 2.21 -28.97
C ALA A 260 -10.72 3.65 -29.36
N GLU A 261 -11.78 4.39 -29.64
CA GLU A 261 -11.76 5.81 -29.97
C GLU A 261 -12.70 6.55 -29.04
N VAL A 262 -12.16 7.52 -28.34
CA VAL A 262 -12.89 8.42 -27.45
C VAL A 262 -12.95 9.78 -28.11
N ARG A 263 -14.15 10.32 -28.30
CA ARG A 263 -14.39 11.61 -28.97
C ARG A 263 -15.28 12.50 -28.12
N ASP A 264 -14.78 13.67 -27.81
CA ASP A 264 -15.46 14.74 -27.06
C ASP A 264 -16.14 14.24 -25.78
N LEU A 265 -15.49 13.30 -25.09
CA LEU A 265 -16.01 12.72 -23.86
C LEU A 265 -15.94 13.76 -22.74
N VAL A 266 -17.10 14.05 -22.15
CA VAL A 266 -17.27 15.02 -21.05
C VAL A 266 -17.92 14.33 -19.87
N CYS A 267 -17.21 14.26 -18.76
CA CYS A 267 -17.73 13.89 -17.44
C CYS A 267 -17.95 15.15 -16.57
N THR A 268 -18.58 14.98 -15.41
CA THR A 268 -18.74 16.08 -14.45
C THR A 268 -17.37 16.68 -14.09
N GLY A 269 -17.17 17.98 -14.36
CA GLY A 269 -15.93 18.69 -14.05
C GLY A 269 -14.77 18.45 -15.02
N THR A 270 -15.02 17.80 -16.17
CA THR A 270 -14.03 17.70 -17.26
C THR A 270 -14.41 18.54 -18.46
N SER A 271 -13.43 18.98 -19.25
CA SER A 271 -13.61 19.52 -20.59
C SER A 271 -13.79 18.36 -21.58
N PRO A 272 -14.21 18.63 -22.85
CA PRO A 272 -14.22 17.61 -23.89
C PRO A 272 -12.85 16.98 -24.10
N ILE A 273 -12.77 15.66 -24.05
CA ILE A 273 -11.53 14.88 -24.13
C ILE A 273 -11.63 13.90 -25.28
N SER A 274 -10.60 13.87 -26.14
CA SER A 274 -10.52 12.96 -27.27
C SER A 274 -9.15 12.29 -27.32
N PHE A 275 -9.13 10.96 -27.46
CA PHE A 275 -7.91 10.14 -27.58
C PHE A 275 -8.25 8.76 -28.15
N ASP A 276 -7.21 8.06 -28.57
CA ASP A 276 -7.31 6.69 -29.05
C ASP A 276 -6.63 5.73 -28.07
N ILE A 277 -7.06 4.48 -28.04
CA ILE A 277 -6.42 3.38 -27.33
C ILE A 277 -6.09 2.30 -28.36
N ARG A 278 -4.86 1.77 -28.32
CA ARG A 278 -4.36 0.82 -29.33
C ARG A 278 -4.27 -0.60 -28.78
N GLU A 279 -4.36 -1.57 -29.65
CA GLU A 279 -4.14 -2.99 -29.30
C GLU A 279 -2.72 -3.20 -28.77
N GLY A 280 -2.60 -3.95 -27.67
CA GLY A 280 -1.31 -4.15 -26.99
C GLY A 280 -0.72 -2.89 -26.36
N GLU A 281 -1.50 -1.81 -26.22
CA GLU A 281 -1.05 -0.57 -25.60
C GLU A 281 -1.32 -0.56 -24.09
N LEU A 282 -0.34 -0.07 -23.31
CA LEU A 282 -0.53 0.38 -21.97
C LEU A 282 -0.55 1.92 -21.99
N LEU A 283 -1.74 2.49 -21.93
CA LEU A 283 -1.97 3.94 -21.91
C LEU A 283 -2.14 4.44 -20.49
N GLY A 284 -1.35 5.41 -20.06
CA GLY A 284 -1.49 6.09 -18.77
C GLY A 284 -2.44 7.29 -18.84
N LEU A 285 -3.42 7.37 -17.95
CA LEU A 285 -4.16 8.60 -17.63
C LEU A 285 -3.67 9.07 -16.26
N VAL A 286 -2.88 10.14 -16.23
CA VAL A 286 -2.14 10.54 -15.03
C VAL A 286 -2.39 12.01 -14.69
N GLY A 287 -2.49 12.30 -13.40
CA GLY A 287 -2.69 13.65 -12.88
C GLY A 287 -2.79 13.65 -11.37
N LEU A 288 -2.81 14.83 -10.78
CA LEU A 288 -3.08 14.98 -9.35
C LEU A 288 -4.49 14.47 -9.03
N ARG A 289 -4.71 14.13 -7.76
CA ARG A 289 -6.03 13.66 -7.33
C ARG A 289 -7.11 14.70 -7.62
N GLY A 290 -8.17 14.28 -8.32
CA GLY A 290 -9.25 15.19 -8.75
C GLY A 290 -8.96 15.96 -10.03
N ALA A 291 -7.87 15.67 -10.75
CA ALA A 291 -7.58 16.32 -12.04
C ALA A 291 -8.49 15.86 -13.19
N GLY A 292 -9.31 14.81 -12.98
CA GLY A 292 -10.34 14.35 -13.90
C GLY A 292 -10.08 12.98 -14.55
N GLN A 293 -8.84 12.47 -14.52
CA GLN A 293 -8.47 11.18 -15.10
C GLN A 293 -9.27 10.00 -14.51
N GLU A 294 -9.59 10.04 -13.22
CA GLU A 294 -10.37 8.99 -12.55
C GLU A 294 -11.78 8.86 -13.15
N ARG A 295 -12.43 10.00 -13.47
CA ARG A 295 -13.77 10.01 -14.05
C ARG A 295 -13.79 9.43 -15.44
N ILE A 296 -12.75 9.70 -16.24
CA ILE A 296 -12.62 9.15 -17.58
C ILE A 296 -12.48 7.62 -17.54
N GLY A 297 -11.63 7.09 -16.67
CA GLY A 297 -11.51 5.65 -16.47
C GLY A 297 -12.84 5.00 -16.09
N ARG A 298 -13.57 5.61 -15.15
CA ARG A 298 -14.88 5.12 -14.69
C ARG A 298 -15.97 5.25 -15.74
N ALA A 299 -15.96 6.28 -16.56
CA ALA A 299 -16.89 6.45 -17.69
C ALA A 299 -16.73 5.34 -18.72
N LEU A 300 -15.49 4.95 -19.05
CA LEU A 300 -15.22 3.83 -19.96
C LEU A 300 -15.75 2.48 -19.46
N PHE A 301 -15.96 2.34 -18.14
CA PHE A 301 -16.55 1.13 -17.52
C PHE A 301 -18.04 1.29 -17.19
N GLY A 302 -18.66 2.43 -17.52
CA GLY A 302 -20.08 2.68 -17.25
C GLY A 302 -20.42 2.95 -15.78
N CYS A 303 -19.45 3.37 -14.97
CA CYS A 303 -19.64 3.81 -13.58
C CYS A 303 -19.92 5.31 -13.45
N GLU A 304 -19.56 6.10 -14.45
CA GLU A 304 -19.74 7.56 -14.46
C GLU A 304 -20.51 7.97 -15.73
N PRO A 305 -21.56 8.80 -15.62
CA PRO A 305 -22.27 9.30 -16.80
C PRO A 305 -21.38 10.27 -17.59
N PHE A 306 -21.49 10.24 -18.91
CA PHE A 306 -20.73 11.11 -19.80
C PHE A 306 -21.55 11.55 -21.02
N ASN A 307 -21.11 12.63 -21.66
CA ASN A 307 -21.51 13.02 -23.01
C ASN A 307 -20.34 12.79 -23.96
N GLY A 308 -20.62 12.69 -25.27
CA GLY A 308 -19.60 12.35 -26.28
C GLY A 308 -19.81 10.95 -26.83
N SER A 309 -18.78 10.39 -27.46
CA SER A 309 -18.87 9.06 -28.07
C SER A 309 -17.62 8.22 -27.77
N VAL A 310 -17.85 6.92 -27.58
CA VAL A 310 -16.80 5.90 -27.46
C VAL A 310 -17.08 4.84 -28.52
N LEU A 311 -16.08 4.48 -29.30
CA LEU A 311 -16.12 3.34 -30.21
C LEU A 311 -15.14 2.28 -29.71
N LEU A 312 -15.53 1.01 -29.72
CA LEU A 312 -14.68 -0.13 -29.40
C LEU A 312 -14.71 -1.08 -30.58
N ARG A 313 -13.57 -1.23 -31.29
CA ARG A 313 -13.46 -1.97 -32.56
C ARG A 313 -14.45 -1.48 -33.65
N GLY A 314 -14.71 -0.17 -33.69
CA GLY A 314 -15.61 0.46 -34.66
C GLY A 314 -17.10 0.41 -34.28
N GLU A 315 -17.46 -0.22 -33.17
CA GLU A 315 -18.84 -0.30 -32.67
C GLU A 315 -19.01 0.55 -31.42
N ALA A 316 -20.17 1.17 -31.24
CA ALA A 316 -20.48 1.91 -30.01
C ALA A 316 -20.90 0.93 -28.90
N PRO A 317 -20.07 0.73 -27.86
CA PRO A 317 -20.44 -0.12 -26.74
C PRO A 317 -21.55 0.52 -25.92
N ASP A 318 -22.42 -0.30 -25.33
CA ASP A 318 -23.33 0.19 -24.31
C ASP A 318 -22.57 0.38 -22.99
N LEU A 319 -22.37 1.63 -22.58
CA LEU A 319 -21.69 2.03 -21.36
C LEU A 319 -22.65 2.63 -20.31
N SER A 320 -23.95 2.31 -20.43
CA SER A 320 -24.97 2.80 -19.49
C SER A 320 -24.85 2.20 -18.08
N SER A 321 -24.10 1.10 -17.96
CA SER A 321 -23.83 0.45 -16.67
C SER A 321 -22.58 -0.43 -16.75
N PRO A 322 -21.95 -0.78 -15.60
CA PRO A 322 -20.83 -1.74 -15.56
C PRO A 322 -21.17 -3.10 -16.19
N ARG A 323 -22.40 -3.57 -16.02
CA ARG A 323 -22.86 -4.82 -16.62
C ARG A 323 -22.79 -4.78 -18.15
N GLN A 324 -23.22 -3.68 -18.76
CA GLN A 324 -23.20 -3.52 -20.21
C GLN A 324 -21.78 -3.31 -20.74
N ALA A 325 -20.96 -2.55 -20.03
CA ALA A 325 -19.53 -2.41 -20.35
C ALA A 325 -18.81 -3.76 -20.33
N MET A 326 -19.09 -4.61 -19.33
CA MET A 326 -18.56 -5.99 -19.28
C MET A 326 -19.04 -6.84 -20.44
N ALA A 327 -20.30 -6.74 -20.84
CA ALA A 327 -20.84 -7.45 -22.02
C ALA A 327 -20.16 -7.00 -23.31
N SER A 328 -19.75 -5.74 -23.42
CA SER A 328 -18.99 -5.17 -24.54
C SER A 328 -17.51 -5.57 -24.54
N GLY A 329 -17.03 -6.25 -23.49
CA GLY A 329 -15.64 -6.73 -23.37
C GLY A 329 -14.70 -5.76 -22.65
N ILE A 330 -15.24 -4.86 -21.82
CA ILE A 330 -14.44 -3.95 -20.97
C ILE A 330 -14.38 -4.51 -19.56
N GLY A 331 -13.25 -4.35 -18.89
CA GLY A 331 -13.03 -4.72 -17.47
C GLY A 331 -12.54 -3.55 -16.65
N LEU A 332 -12.70 -3.62 -15.32
CA LEU A 332 -12.21 -2.62 -14.37
C LEU A 332 -11.52 -3.28 -13.19
N ILE A 333 -10.27 -2.92 -12.98
CA ILE A 333 -9.59 -3.10 -11.69
C ILE A 333 -9.76 -1.79 -10.93
N ALA A 334 -10.61 -1.78 -9.90
CA ALA A 334 -10.88 -0.58 -9.14
C ALA A 334 -9.75 -0.28 -8.14
N ARG A 335 -9.59 1.01 -7.81
CA ARG A 335 -8.58 1.51 -6.85
C ARG A 335 -8.76 0.90 -5.47
N ASP A 336 -9.99 0.93 -4.94
CA ASP A 336 -10.29 0.30 -3.65
C ASP A 336 -10.67 -1.15 -3.86
N ARG A 337 -9.66 -2.01 -3.65
CA ARG A 337 -9.83 -3.45 -3.81
C ARG A 337 -10.87 -4.01 -2.85
N THR A 338 -10.86 -3.56 -1.59
CA THR A 338 -11.66 -4.13 -0.51
C THR A 338 -13.12 -3.72 -0.60
N GLU A 339 -13.38 -2.51 -1.06
CA GLU A 339 -14.75 -1.99 -1.17
C GLU A 339 -15.40 -2.32 -2.52
N GLU A 340 -14.60 -2.40 -3.61
CA GLU A 340 -15.15 -2.46 -4.96
C GLU A 340 -14.79 -3.75 -5.73
N SER A 341 -13.78 -4.51 -5.29
CA SER A 341 -13.27 -5.60 -6.14
C SER A 341 -13.36 -7.00 -5.52
N VAL A 342 -13.25 -7.15 -4.20
CA VAL A 342 -13.27 -8.45 -3.54
C VAL A 342 -14.34 -8.52 -2.45
N ALA A 343 -14.96 -9.69 -2.32
CA ALA A 343 -15.79 -10.03 -1.19
C ALA A 343 -14.93 -10.80 -0.17
N LEU A 344 -14.42 -10.10 0.84
CA LEU A 344 -13.37 -10.62 1.75
C LEU A 344 -13.74 -11.92 2.45
N SER A 345 -15.01 -12.09 2.85
CA SER A 345 -15.51 -13.29 3.53
C SER A 345 -15.75 -14.49 2.61
N LEU A 346 -15.76 -14.29 1.29
CA LEU A 346 -15.93 -15.35 0.32
C LEU A 346 -14.58 -15.99 -0.03
N SER A 347 -14.64 -17.24 -0.48
CA SER A 347 -13.46 -18.00 -0.92
C SER A 347 -12.81 -17.42 -2.19
N ILE A 348 -11.59 -17.84 -2.47
CA ILE A 348 -10.86 -17.46 -3.69
C ILE A 348 -11.65 -17.89 -4.93
N ARG A 349 -12.22 -19.08 -4.97
CA ARG A 349 -13.03 -19.54 -6.11
C ARG A 349 -14.28 -18.70 -6.30
N GLU A 350 -15.01 -18.36 -5.24
CA GLU A 350 -16.19 -17.50 -5.34
C GLU A 350 -15.82 -16.10 -5.81
N ASN A 351 -14.72 -15.50 -5.31
CA ASN A 351 -14.22 -14.23 -5.81
C ASN A 351 -13.77 -14.28 -7.27
N THR A 352 -13.23 -15.39 -7.73
CA THR A 352 -12.85 -15.59 -9.13
C THR A 352 -14.07 -15.60 -10.05
N TYR A 353 -15.20 -16.11 -9.57
CA TYR A 353 -16.45 -16.27 -10.34
C TYR A 353 -17.59 -15.35 -9.91
N LEU A 354 -17.32 -14.21 -9.28
CA LEU A 354 -18.36 -13.22 -8.91
C LEU A 354 -19.26 -12.82 -10.07
N ASN A 355 -18.77 -12.90 -11.31
CA ASN A 355 -19.55 -12.62 -12.49
C ASN A 355 -19.42 -13.72 -13.57
N PRO A 356 -20.23 -14.79 -13.49
CA PRO A 356 -20.17 -15.88 -14.47
C PRO A 356 -20.52 -15.43 -15.89
N GLY A 357 -21.32 -14.38 -16.05
CA GLY A 357 -21.64 -13.80 -17.37
C GLY A 357 -20.41 -13.19 -18.05
N ALA A 358 -19.41 -12.75 -17.31
CA ALA A 358 -18.17 -12.21 -17.87
C ALA A 358 -17.34 -13.28 -18.61
N VAL A 359 -17.49 -14.56 -18.29
CA VAL A 359 -16.87 -15.71 -18.98
C VAL A 359 -17.80 -16.36 -20.02
N GLY A 360 -18.85 -15.65 -20.46
CA GLY A 360 -19.79 -16.15 -21.46
C GLY A 360 -20.74 -17.24 -20.96
N ARG A 361 -20.84 -17.44 -19.64
CA ARG A 361 -21.75 -18.42 -19.08
C ARG A 361 -23.13 -17.81 -18.84
N GLY A 362 -24.18 -18.48 -19.29
CA GLY A 362 -25.56 -18.05 -19.03
C GLY A 362 -25.94 -18.21 -17.55
N LEU A 363 -26.95 -17.47 -17.12
CA LEU A 363 -27.48 -17.50 -15.75
C LEU A 363 -27.86 -18.89 -15.24
N PHE A 364 -28.16 -19.84 -16.14
CA PHE A 364 -28.53 -21.23 -15.83
C PHE A 364 -27.43 -22.26 -16.11
N SER A 365 -26.20 -21.80 -16.40
CA SER A 365 -25.09 -22.74 -16.58
C SER A 365 -24.64 -23.27 -15.21
N PHE A 366 -24.86 -24.58 -15.02
CA PHE A 366 -24.39 -25.25 -13.81
C PHE A 366 -22.88 -25.48 -13.87
N LEU A 367 -22.17 -25.04 -12.84
CA LEU A 367 -20.78 -25.38 -12.57
C LEU A 367 -20.74 -26.14 -11.26
N SER A 368 -20.20 -27.35 -11.27
CA SER A 368 -20.04 -28.12 -10.01
C SER A 368 -19.00 -27.41 -9.13
N PRO A 369 -19.12 -27.50 -7.78
CA PRO A 369 -18.13 -26.93 -6.87
C PRO A 369 -16.69 -27.40 -7.15
N ARG A 370 -16.51 -28.66 -7.59
CA ARG A 370 -15.19 -29.17 -7.99
C ARG A 370 -14.69 -28.51 -9.27
N GLY A 371 -15.53 -28.42 -10.29
CA GLY A 371 -15.14 -27.74 -11.54
C GLY A 371 -14.83 -26.25 -11.33
N GLU A 372 -15.51 -25.59 -10.41
CA GLU A 372 -15.22 -24.22 -9.99
C GLU A 372 -13.86 -24.10 -9.29
N ALA A 373 -13.58 -25.05 -8.36
CA ALA A 373 -12.30 -25.12 -7.67
C ALA A 373 -11.14 -25.41 -8.62
N ASP A 374 -11.29 -26.35 -9.57
CA ASP A 374 -10.26 -26.68 -10.57
C ASP A 374 -9.91 -25.46 -11.45
N LEU A 375 -10.92 -24.73 -11.91
CA LEU A 375 -10.73 -23.52 -12.70
C LEU A 375 -10.09 -22.39 -11.88
N ALA A 376 -10.55 -22.19 -10.64
CA ALA A 376 -9.95 -21.18 -9.76
C ALA A 376 -8.50 -21.51 -9.44
N HIS A 377 -8.17 -22.78 -9.21
CA HIS A 377 -6.81 -23.27 -9.02
C HIS A 377 -5.93 -22.99 -10.27
N ALA A 378 -6.45 -23.24 -11.47
CA ALA A 378 -5.73 -22.99 -12.71
C ALA A 378 -5.46 -21.47 -12.91
N ILE A 379 -6.44 -20.62 -12.64
CA ILE A 379 -6.27 -19.15 -12.67
C ILE A 379 -5.25 -18.71 -11.61
N GLY A 380 -5.38 -19.21 -10.38
CA GLY A 380 -4.43 -18.93 -9.31
C GLY A 380 -2.99 -19.33 -9.68
N HIS A 381 -2.82 -20.47 -10.34
CA HIS A 381 -1.51 -20.91 -10.84
C HIS A 381 -0.98 -19.94 -11.92
N SER A 382 -1.82 -19.50 -12.87
CA SER A 382 -1.40 -18.59 -13.95
C SER A 382 -0.93 -17.22 -13.45
N VAL A 383 -1.48 -16.74 -12.32
CA VAL A 383 -1.09 -15.47 -11.69
C VAL A 383 -0.09 -15.64 -10.55
N GLY A 384 0.40 -16.84 -10.29
CA GLY A 384 1.36 -17.11 -9.22
C GLY A 384 0.80 -16.85 -7.83
N LEU A 385 -0.48 -17.22 -7.58
CA LEU A 385 -1.15 -17.04 -6.30
C LEU A 385 -0.51 -17.90 -5.20
N ARG A 386 -0.34 -17.35 -4.01
CA ARG A 386 0.23 -18.06 -2.84
C ARG A 386 -0.45 -17.64 -1.54
N PRO A 387 -1.07 -18.57 -0.78
CA PRO A 387 -1.36 -19.97 -1.17
C PRO A 387 -2.38 -20.05 -2.31
N ASN A 388 -2.27 -21.09 -3.16
CA ASN A 388 -3.21 -21.34 -4.24
C ASN A 388 -4.20 -22.43 -3.80
N ASP A 389 -5.04 -22.10 -2.82
CA ASP A 389 -6.11 -22.95 -2.30
C ASP A 389 -7.46 -22.29 -2.58
N PRO A 390 -8.27 -22.82 -3.52
CA PRO A 390 -9.53 -22.21 -3.94
C PRO A 390 -10.56 -22.03 -2.82
N ASP A 391 -10.50 -22.82 -1.75
CA ASP A 391 -11.48 -22.79 -0.66
C ASP A 391 -11.09 -21.81 0.47
N LEU A 392 -9.88 -21.25 0.46
CA LEU A 392 -9.48 -20.23 1.42
C LEU A 392 -10.29 -18.94 1.23
N PRO A 393 -10.75 -18.29 2.32
CA PRO A 393 -11.33 -16.95 2.23
C PRO A 393 -10.28 -15.94 1.77
N VAL A 394 -10.69 -14.98 0.93
CA VAL A 394 -9.76 -13.99 0.36
C VAL A 394 -9.12 -13.11 1.43
N GLU A 395 -9.77 -12.88 2.57
CA GLU A 395 -9.21 -12.15 3.71
C GLU A 395 -7.95 -12.80 4.30
N ALA A 396 -7.76 -14.11 4.12
CA ALA A 396 -6.56 -14.82 4.56
C ALA A 396 -5.33 -14.55 3.67
N LEU A 397 -5.52 -13.93 2.51
CA LEU A 397 -4.45 -13.60 1.58
C LEU A 397 -3.80 -12.25 1.92
N SER A 398 -2.50 -12.13 1.63
CA SER A 398 -1.84 -10.82 1.60
C SER A 398 -2.44 -9.91 0.54
N GLY A 399 -2.30 -8.58 0.69
CA GLY A 399 -2.82 -7.60 -0.26
C GLY A 399 -2.39 -7.85 -1.71
N GLY A 400 -1.12 -8.24 -1.94
CA GLY A 400 -0.61 -8.59 -3.26
C GLY A 400 -1.31 -9.83 -3.84
N ASN A 401 -1.56 -10.86 -3.02
CA ASN A 401 -2.28 -12.05 -3.48
C ASN A 401 -3.77 -11.77 -3.72
N GLN A 402 -4.41 -10.94 -2.90
CA GLN A 402 -5.78 -10.46 -3.18
C GLN A 402 -5.85 -9.74 -4.53
N GLN A 403 -4.88 -8.88 -4.83
CA GLN A 403 -4.80 -8.17 -6.11
C GLN A 403 -4.60 -9.13 -7.29
N LYS A 404 -3.80 -10.18 -7.12
CA LYS A 404 -3.65 -11.23 -8.14
C LYS A 404 -4.97 -11.97 -8.43
N VAL A 405 -5.83 -12.19 -7.41
CA VAL A 405 -7.18 -12.76 -7.64
C VAL A 405 -8.00 -11.83 -8.53
N VAL A 406 -7.97 -10.51 -8.26
CA VAL A 406 -8.70 -9.51 -9.08
C VAL A 406 -8.17 -9.48 -10.51
N VAL A 407 -6.84 -9.38 -10.67
CA VAL A 407 -6.19 -9.36 -11.99
C VAL A 407 -6.48 -10.66 -12.75
N GLY A 408 -6.28 -11.81 -12.11
CA GLY A 408 -6.53 -13.13 -12.71
C GLY A 408 -7.96 -13.31 -13.19
N ARG A 409 -8.94 -12.85 -12.40
CA ARG A 409 -10.35 -12.85 -12.78
C ARG A 409 -10.59 -12.11 -14.10
N TRP A 410 -10.01 -10.92 -14.26
CA TRP A 410 -10.18 -10.13 -15.49
C TRP A 410 -9.43 -10.71 -16.69
N LEU A 411 -8.19 -11.17 -16.49
CA LEU A 411 -7.40 -11.76 -17.57
C LEU A 411 -8.02 -13.06 -18.10
N ALA A 412 -8.62 -13.87 -17.22
CA ALA A 412 -9.31 -15.11 -17.62
C ALA A 412 -10.60 -14.89 -18.42
N THR A 413 -11.11 -13.65 -18.53
CA THR A 413 -12.40 -13.36 -19.17
C THR A 413 -12.30 -12.83 -20.62
N GLY A 414 -11.11 -12.81 -21.22
CA GLY A 414 -10.92 -12.43 -22.64
C GLY A 414 -11.38 -11.00 -22.95
N ARG A 415 -11.05 -10.03 -22.07
CA ARG A 415 -11.40 -8.62 -22.27
C ARG A 415 -10.70 -8.05 -23.51
N LYS A 416 -11.33 -7.05 -24.13
CA LYS A 416 -10.76 -6.25 -25.23
C LYS A 416 -10.00 -5.04 -24.66
N LEU A 417 -10.57 -4.43 -23.61
CA LEU A 417 -10.06 -3.27 -22.91
C LEU A 417 -10.14 -3.51 -21.38
N LEU A 418 -9.07 -3.21 -20.69
CA LEU A 418 -9.01 -3.24 -19.22
C LEU A 418 -8.67 -1.86 -18.72
N VAL A 419 -9.52 -1.28 -17.90
CA VAL A 419 -9.23 -0.08 -17.12
C VAL A 419 -8.67 -0.53 -15.77
N ALA A 420 -7.54 0.03 -15.36
CA ALA A 420 -6.88 -0.31 -14.10
C ALA A 420 -6.59 0.96 -13.30
N GLU A 421 -7.33 1.18 -12.23
CA GLU A 421 -7.16 2.31 -11.31
C GLU A 421 -6.16 1.94 -10.22
N ASP A 422 -4.99 2.60 -10.22
CA ASP A 422 -3.90 2.33 -9.27
C ASP A 422 -3.71 0.82 -9.00
N PRO A 423 -3.44 -0.01 -10.04
CA PRO A 423 -3.53 -1.47 -9.97
C PRO A 423 -2.57 -2.10 -8.96
N THR A 424 -1.60 -1.35 -8.47
CA THR A 424 -0.58 -1.78 -7.50
C THR A 424 -0.68 -1.06 -6.16
N ALA A 425 -1.77 -0.33 -5.91
CA ALA A 425 -1.98 0.35 -4.64
C ALA A 425 -2.03 -0.63 -3.46
N GLY A 426 -1.25 -0.34 -2.41
CA GLY A 426 -1.21 -1.15 -1.20
C GLY A 426 -0.65 -2.57 -1.37
N VAL A 427 0.17 -2.79 -2.39
CA VAL A 427 0.92 -4.04 -2.57
C VAL A 427 2.43 -3.78 -2.41
N ASP A 428 3.17 -4.80 -2.00
CA ASP A 428 4.62 -4.71 -1.90
C ASP A 428 5.30 -4.66 -3.29
N ILE A 429 6.59 -4.31 -3.31
CA ILE A 429 7.36 -4.12 -4.54
C ILE A 429 7.40 -5.41 -5.38
N GLY A 430 7.52 -6.59 -4.75
CA GLY A 430 7.55 -7.86 -5.46
C GLY A 430 6.21 -8.20 -6.11
N ALA A 431 5.10 -8.01 -5.38
CA ALA A 431 3.77 -8.19 -5.93
C ALA A 431 3.46 -7.18 -7.05
N ARG A 432 3.95 -5.93 -6.95
CA ARG A 432 3.86 -4.92 -8.01
C ARG A 432 4.50 -5.41 -9.31
N ALA A 433 5.72 -5.91 -9.24
CA ALA A 433 6.43 -6.46 -10.39
C ALA A 433 5.69 -7.65 -11.03
N GLU A 434 5.15 -8.55 -10.21
CA GLU A 434 4.39 -9.70 -10.72
C GLU A 434 3.08 -9.26 -11.40
N ILE A 435 2.37 -8.27 -10.87
CA ILE A 435 1.16 -7.71 -11.48
C ILE A 435 1.49 -7.09 -12.85
N TYR A 436 2.57 -6.30 -12.96
CA TYR A 436 2.97 -5.73 -14.25
C TYR A 436 3.41 -6.77 -15.25
N ARG A 437 4.10 -7.82 -14.82
CA ARG A 437 4.44 -8.96 -15.68
C ARG A 437 3.17 -9.62 -16.25
N LEU A 438 2.12 -9.81 -15.44
CA LEU A 438 0.84 -10.35 -15.89
C LEU A 438 0.15 -9.41 -16.88
N ILE A 439 0.16 -8.11 -16.64
CA ILE A 439 -0.37 -7.09 -17.56
C ILE A 439 0.41 -7.12 -18.88
N THR A 440 1.75 -7.15 -18.83
CA THR A 440 2.60 -7.23 -20.03
C THR A 440 2.28 -8.47 -20.87
N GLN A 441 2.16 -9.64 -20.26
CA GLN A 441 1.75 -10.87 -20.96
C GLN A 441 0.37 -10.73 -21.63
N ALA A 442 -0.56 -10.03 -20.99
CA ALA A 442 -1.86 -9.78 -21.55
C ALA A 442 -1.82 -8.79 -22.73
N LEU A 443 -0.93 -7.78 -22.68
CA LEU A 443 -0.68 -6.87 -23.81
C LEU A 443 -0.13 -7.62 -25.01
N GLU A 444 0.81 -8.57 -24.81
CA GLU A 444 1.34 -9.45 -25.87
C GLU A 444 0.24 -10.29 -26.54
N ALA A 445 -0.80 -10.65 -25.77
CA ALA A 445 -1.98 -11.33 -26.28
C ALA A 445 -3.00 -10.39 -26.95
N GLY A 446 -2.71 -9.09 -27.10
CA GLY A 446 -3.53 -8.09 -27.77
C GLY A 446 -4.55 -7.37 -26.87
N LEU A 447 -4.51 -7.56 -25.53
CA LEU A 447 -5.30 -6.74 -24.61
C LEU A 447 -4.81 -5.28 -24.66
N ALA A 448 -5.73 -4.32 -24.68
CA ALA A 448 -5.39 -2.92 -24.38
C ALA A 448 -5.66 -2.61 -22.92
N VAL A 449 -4.78 -1.85 -22.30
CA VAL A 449 -4.91 -1.47 -20.89
C VAL A 449 -4.79 0.04 -20.73
N VAL A 450 -5.73 0.62 -19.99
CA VAL A 450 -5.70 2.01 -19.56
C VAL A 450 -5.41 2.01 -18.08
N VAL A 451 -4.25 2.51 -17.67
CA VAL A 451 -3.90 2.72 -16.26
C VAL A 451 -4.27 4.13 -15.86
N VAL A 452 -5.09 4.26 -14.83
CA VAL A 452 -5.45 5.54 -14.23
C VAL A 452 -4.70 5.65 -12.91
N SER A 453 -3.74 6.57 -12.80
CA SER A 453 -2.90 6.65 -11.60
C SER A 453 -2.58 8.09 -11.20
N THR A 454 -2.25 8.26 -9.93
CA THR A 454 -1.65 9.46 -9.37
C THR A 454 -0.14 9.28 -9.12
N ASP A 455 0.40 8.08 -9.38
CA ASP A 455 1.83 7.75 -9.27
C ASP A 455 2.54 8.06 -10.60
N PHE A 456 3.20 9.21 -10.65
CA PHE A 456 3.89 9.68 -11.85
C PHE A 456 5.09 8.80 -12.23
N GLU A 457 5.78 8.25 -11.24
CA GLU A 457 6.91 7.36 -11.45
C GLU A 457 6.46 6.04 -12.06
N GLU A 458 5.39 5.44 -11.52
CA GLU A 458 4.78 4.24 -12.05
C GLU A 458 4.44 4.40 -13.53
N ILE A 459 3.70 5.45 -13.88
CA ILE A 459 3.27 5.72 -15.26
C ILE A 459 4.48 5.90 -16.20
N ALA A 460 5.50 6.63 -15.77
CA ALA A 460 6.69 6.87 -16.59
C ALA A 460 7.45 5.57 -16.91
N HIS A 461 7.48 4.62 -15.97
CA HIS A 461 8.22 3.38 -16.14
C HIS A 461 7.49 2.30 -16.92
N ILE A 462 6.16 2.22 -16.83
CA ILE A 462 5.41 1.08 -17.40
C ILE A 462 4.65 1.41 -18.69
N CYS A 463 4.20 2.67 -18.86
CA CYS A 463 3.32 3.03 -19.97
C CYS A 463 4.08 3.27 -21.27
N HIS A 464 3.45 2.92 -22.40
CA HIS A 464 3.95 3.28 -23.72
C HIS A 464 3.75 4.77 -24.00
N ARG A 465 2.61 5.31 -23.49
CA ARG A 465 2.16 6.68 -23.68
C ARG A 465 1.36 7.10 -22.46
N ALA A 466 1.42 8.38 -22.10
CA ALA A 466 0.64 8.95 -21.00
C ALA A 466 -0.05 10.24 -21.44
N LEU A 467 -1.30 10.39 -21.04
CA LEU A 467 -2.09 11.62 -21.11
C LEU A 467 -2.08 12.26 -19.74
N VAL A 468 -1.48 13.43 -19.64
CA VAL A 468 -1.35 14.18 -18.38
C VAL A 468 -2.57 15.08 -18.21
N PHE A 469 -3.25 14.91 -17.08
CA PHE A 469 -4.46 15.64 -16.71
C PHE A 469 -4.17 16.77 -15.73
N SER A 470 -4.83 17.90 -15.93
CA SER A 470 -4.91 18.97 -14.97
C SER A 470 -6.24 19.71 -15.13
N ARG A 471 -6.95 19.95 -14.01
CA ARG A 471 -8.22 20.68 -13.96
C ARG A 471 -9.26 20.24 -15.02
N GLY A 472 -9.40 18.95 -15.19
CA GLY A 472 -10.37 18.35 -16.11
C GLY A 472 -9.97 18.39 -17.59
N LYS A 473 -8.71 18.66 -17.92
CA LYS A 473 -8.20 18.72 -19.30
C LYS A 473 -6.97 17.87 -19.49
N ILE A 474 -6.76 17.35 -20.68
CA ILE A 474 -5.45 16.83 -21.10
C ILE A 474 -4.55 18.02 -21.40
N VAL A 475 -3.47 18.18 -20.63
CA VAL A 475 -2.50 19.27 -20.80
C VAL A 475 -1.26 18.85 -21.58
N SER A 476 -0.97 17.55 -21.63
CA SER A 476 0.17 17.00 -22.38
C SER A 476 -0.07 15.53 -22.74
N GLU A 477 0.52 15.12 -23.85
CA GLU A 477 0.67 13.73 -24.24
C GLU A 477 2.17 13.41 -24.34
N LEU A 478 2.64 12.44 -23.57
CA LEU A 478 4.03 12.02 -23.48
C LEU A 478 4.19 10.58 -23.92
N SER A 479 5.23 10.26 -24.70
CA SER A 479 5.48 8.91 -25.20
C SER A 479 6.96 8.63 -25.43
N GLY A 480 7.35 7.36 -25.46
CA GLY A 480 8.74 6.94 -25.74
C GLY A 480 9.74 7.55 -24.75
N SER A 481 10.82 8.14 -25.26
CA SER A 481 11.87 8.78 -24.45
C SER A 481 11.44 10.10 -23.77
N ALA A 482 10.35 10.72 -24.24
CA ALA A 482 9.81 11.92 -23.60
C ALA A 482 8.97 11.61 -22.36
N LEU A 483 8.55 10.35 -22.17
CA LEU A 483 7.79 9.91 -21.00
C LEU A 483 8.75 9.63 -19.83
N THR A 484 9.08 10.67 -19.10
CA THR A 484 9.91 10.65 -17.88
C THR A 484 9.11 11.16 -16.69
N THR A 485 9.47 10.77 -15.49
CA THR A 485 8.82 11.23 -14.25
C THR A 485 8.83 12.75 -14.14
N GLU A 486 9.97 13.39 -14.45
CA GLU A 486 10.10 14.85 -14.44
C GLU A 486 9.18 15.54 -15.45
N ALA A 487 9.07 14.99 -16.67
CA ALA A 487 8.19 15.53 -17.70
C ALA A 487 6.71 15.44 -17.29
N VAL A 488 6.30 14.33 -16.68
CA VAL A 488 4.94 14.15 -16.16
C VAL A 488 4.65 15.14 -15.04
N ILE A 489 5.56 15.26 -14.04
CA ILE A 489 5.42 16.21 -12.94
C ILE A 489 5.32 17.66 -13.45
N THR A 490 6.23 18.03 -14.36
CA THR A 490 6.26 19.38 -14.94
C THR A 490 4.95 19.68 -15.67
N ALA A 491 4.45 18.75 -16.49
CA ALA A 491 3.20 18.94 -17.21
C ALA A 491 1.98 19.03 -16.27
N ALA A 492 1.94 18.20 -15.22
CA ALA A 492 0.85 18.22 -14.23
C ALA A 492 0.84 19.51 -13.39
N SER A 493 2.03 20.07 -13.09
CA SER A 493 2.19 21.26 -12.25
C SER A 493 2.15 22.59 -13.04
N ALA A 494 2.49 22.59 -14.33
CA ALA A 494 2.56 23.80 -15.16
C ALA A 494 1.24 24.58 -15.25
N SER A 495 0.11 23.96 -14.94
CA SER A 495 -1.21 24.60 -14.93
C SER A 495 -1.57 25.26 -13.59
N GLU A 496 -0.73 25.18 -12.57
CA GLU A 496 -0.93 25.89 -11.29
C GLU A 496 -0.48 27.37 -11.38
N ALA A 497 0.35 27.72 -12.37
CA ALA A 497 0.96 29.05 -12.53
C ALA A 497 0.23 29.97 -13.53
N ALA A 498 -0.97 29.59 -14.07
CA ALA A 498 -1.73 30.39 -15.03
C ALA A 498 -3.12 30.75 -14.52
#